data_59039774d0a2e71a6ed6f0789fea9cc0
#
_entry.id   59039774d0a2e71a6ed6f0789fea9cc0
#
_cell.length_a   1.000
_cell.length_b   1.000
_cell.length_c   1.000
_cell.angle_alpha   90.00
_cell.angle_beta   90.00
_cell.angle_gamma   90.00
#
_symmetry.space_group_name_H-M   'P 1'
#
loop_
_entity.id
_entity.type
_entity.pdbx_description
1 polymer ?
#
loop_
_entity_poly.entity_id
_entity_poly.type
_entity_poly.pdbx_seq_one_letter_code
_entity_poly.pdbx_strand_id
1 'polypeptide(L)'
;MKKFSGVGVALVTPFDETGRVDEHSLRNLVNYVIDGGVDYLVALGTTSEATTMTADERAFVVQVIAEENAGRLPIVLGIGGNNTAQVIHDLATLSYLRLGDAILSVTPYYNKPSQQGLYNHFKAIAEHAPLPVILYNVPGRTSVNMTAAITLKLARDFENIIAIKEASGNFEQATAIISGMPENFIFLSGDDGIALPLVSIGASGVISVIANVMPSEFSTMLHLALEGEYGEARQIHLQLGEMFKALFEEGNPAGIKAALHTRGVIACQKLRSPLCEVSETLYQKIKRLGE
;
A
#
# COMPACT_ATOMS: atom_id res chain seq x y z
N MET A 1 -19.73 4.31 2.89
CA MET A 1 -18.27 4.28 3.12
C MET A 1 -17.58 5.28 2.18
N LYS A 2 -16.49 5.95 2.62
CA LYS A 2 -15.68 6.80 1.72
C LYS A 2 -14.95 5.91 0.70
N LYS A 3 -14.70 6.38 -0.52
CA LYS A 3 -14.20 5.58 -1.68
C LYS A 3 -12.95 4.74 -1.40
N PHE A 4 -12.07 5.16 -0.48
CA PHE A 4 -10.83 4.45 -0.13
C PHE A 4 -10.80 4.00 1.33
N SER A 5 -11.97 3.78 1.97
CA SER A 5 -12.06 3.12 3.27
C SER A 5 -12.00 1.60 3.11
N GLY A 6 -11.73 0.88 4.19
CA GLY A 6 -11.60 -0.58 4.16
C GLY A 6 -10.19 -1.06 3.83
N VAL A 7 -10.08 -2.14 3.09
CA VAL A 7 -8.82 -2.82 2.77
C VAL A 7 -8.37 -2.47 1.35
N GLY A 8 -7.33 -1.64 1.23
CA GLY A 8 -6.57 -1.54 0.00
C GLY A 8 -5.43 -2.54 -0.01
N VAL A 9 -5.18 -3.22 -1.11
CA VAL A 9 -4.09 -4.17 -1.22
C VAL A 9 -2.93 -3.59 -2.03
N ALA A 10 -1.74 -3.50 -1.40
CA ALA A 10 -0.51 -3.13 -2.09
C ALA A 10 -0.02 -4.33 -2.92
N LEU A 11 -0.47 -4.42 -4.16
CA LEU A 11 -0.18 -5.56 -5.05
C LEU A 11 1.32 -5.77 -5.24
N VAL A 12 1.78 -7.03 -5.21
CA VAL A 12 3.09 -7.40 -5.73
C VAL A 12 3.08 -7.34 -7.25
N THR A 13 4.25 -7.20 -7.88
CA THR A 13 4.43 -7.50 -9.31
C THR A 13 5.10 -8.87 -9.43
N PRO A 14 4.40 -9.91 -9.88
CA PRO A 14 5.01 -11.20 -10.15
C PRO A 14 6.03 -11.09 -11.28
N PHE A 15 7.18 -11.78 -11.12
CA PHE A 15 8.19 -11.94 -12.18
C PHE A 15 8.41 -13.42 -12.49
N ASP A 16 8.71 -13.72 -13.75
CA ASP A 16 9.12 -15.06 -14.16
C ASP A 16 10.58 -15.37 -13.73
N GLU A 17 11.05 -16.60 -13.95
CA GLU A 17 12.40 -17.03 -13.62
C GLU A 17 13.50 -16.17 -14.28
N THR A 18 13.18 -15.50 -15.40
CA THR A 18 14.10 -14.61 -16.10
C THR A 18 14.06 -13.19 -15.59
N GLY A 19 13.14 -12.88 -14.65
CA GLY A 19 12.92 -11.56 -14.08
C GLY A 19 12.04 -10.63 -14.91
N ARG A 20 11.32 -11.14 -15.93
CA ARG A 20 10.30 -10.37 -16.67
C ARG A 20 8.98 -10.39 -15.91
N VAL A 21 8.14 -9.38 -16.14
CA VAL A 21 6.79 -9.34 -15.56
C VAL A 21 5.99 -10.58 -16.03
N ASP A 22 5.48 -11.34 -15.06
CA ASP A 22 4.60 -12.49 -15.31
C ASP A 22 3.14 -12.00 -15.34
N GLU A 23 2.66 -11.74 -16.56
CA GLU A 23 1.30 -11.27 -16.79
C GLU A 23 0.24 -12.24 -16.26
N HIS A 24 0.44 -13.54 -16.47
CA HIS A 24 -0.53 -14.55 -16.07
C HIS A 24 -0.71 -14.59 -14.55
N SER A 25 0.39 -14.64 -13.79
CA SER A 25 0.36 -14.57 -12.33
C SER A 25 -0.19 -13.23 -11.82
N LEU A 26 0.05 -12.11 -12.53
CA LEU A 26 -0.51 -10.82 -12.15
C LEU A 26 -2.03 -10.80 -12.30
N ARG A 27 -2.58 -11.32 -13.39
CA ARG A 27 -4.04 -11.44 -13.59
C ARG A 27 -4.67 -12.36 -12.55
N ASN A 28 -4.06 -13.50 -12.26
CA ASN A 28 -4.51 -14.41 -11.21
C ASN A 28 -4.55 -13.70 -9.85
N LEU A 29 -3.50 -12.95 -9.50
CA LEU A 29 -3.43 -12.21 -8.25
C LEU A 29 -4.54 -11.16 -8.14
N VAL A 30 -4.81 -10.40 -9.21
CA VAL A 30 -5.88 -9.39 -9.21
C VAL A 30 -7.23 -10.03 -8.91
N ASN A 31 -7.58 -11.14 -9.57
CA ASN A 31 -8.83 -11.85 -9.28
C ASN A 31 -8.84 -12.42 -7.86
N TYR A 32 -7.76 -13.06 -7.44
CA TYR A 32 -7.64 -13.65 -6.11
C TYR A 32 -7.90 -12.65 -4.97
N VAL A 33 -7.35 -11.45 -5.07
CA VAL A 33 -7.56 -10.44 -4.02
C VAL A 33 -8.97 -9.82 -4.07
N ILE A 34 -9.52 -9.62 -5.27
CA ILE A 34 -10.88 -9.11 -5.45
C ILE A 34 -11.91 -10.11 -4.92
N ASP A 35 -11.77 -11.40 -5.25
CA ASP A 35 -12.65 -12.47 -4.77
C ASP A 35 -12.55 -12.63 -3.24
N GLY A 36 -11.39 -12.28 -2.66
CA GLY A 36 -11.17 -12.23 -1.22
C GLY A 36 -11.76 -11.01 -0.51
N GLY A 37 -12.43 -10.10 -1.23
CA GLY A 37 -13.22 -9.02 -0.64
C GLY A 37 -12.43 -7.78 -0.24
N VAL A 38 -11.30 -7.48 -0.90
CA VAL A 38 -10.61 -6.19 -0.72
C VAL A 38 -11.44 -5.05 -1.33
N ASP A 39 -11.27 -3.82 -0.83
CA ASP A 39 -12.07 -2.67 -1.24
C ASP A 39 -11.45 -1.86 -2.37
N TYR A 40 -10.13 -1.88 -2.54
CA TYR A 40 -9.42 -1.20 -3.64
C TYR A 40 -8.03 -1.80 -3.87
N LEU A 41 -7.50 -1.57 -5.07
CA LEU A 41 -6.18 -2.05 -5.50
C LEU A 41 -5.16 -0.91 -5.43
N VAL A 42 -3.93 -1.22 -5.01
CA VAL A 42 -2.82 -0.25 -5.04
C VAL A 42 -1.70 -0.81 -5.92
N ALA A 43 -1.56 -0.23 -7.10
CA ALA A 43 -0.52 -0.57 -8.06
C ALA A 43 0.72 0.32 -7.88
N LEU A 44 1.88 -0.17 -8.22
CA LEU A 44 3.15 0.55 -8.20
C LEU A 44 3.55 1.12 -6.82
N GLY A 45 3.01 0.57 -5.73
CA GLY A 45 3.47 0.85 -4.38
C GLY A 45 4.85 0.23 -4.09
N THR A 46 5.34 0.36 -2.86
CA THR A 46 6.62 -0.24 -2.42
C THR A 46 6.67 -1.75 -2.68
N THR A 47 5.58 -2.44 -2.37
CA THR A 47 5.44 -3.90 -2.48
C THR A 47 5.50 -4.41 -3.92
N SER A 48 5.22 -3.56 -4.91
CA SER A 48 5.27 -3.91 -6.34
C SER A 48 6.66 -3.91 -6.95
N GLU A 49 7.71 -3.53 -6.22
CA GLU A 49 9.07 -3.34 -6.78
C GLU A 49 9.15 -2.30 -7.91
N ALA A 50 8.29 -1.27 -7.90
CA ALA A 50 8.21 -0.27 -8.96
C ALA A 50 9.56 0.43 -9.28
N THR A 51 10.47 0.50 -8.30
CA THR A 51 11.80 1.10 -8.46
C THR A 51 12.76 0.28 -9.33
N THR A 52 12.47 -1.00 -9.55
CA THR A 52 13.28 -1.90 -10.41
C THR A 52 12.67 -2.10 -11.78
N MET A 53 11.50 -1.49 -12.04
CA MET A 53 10.80 -1.57 -13.32
C MET A 53 11.11 -0.36 -14.20
N THR A 54 11.23 -0.60 -15.51
CA THR A 54 11.29 0.46 -16.52
C THR A 54 9.95 1.21 -16.61
N ALA A 55 9.94 2.35 -17.30
CA ALA A 55 8.69 3.09 -17.52
C ALA A 55 7.64 2.28 -18.28
N ASP A 56 8.09 1.52 -19.30
CA ASP A 56 7.21 0.66 -20.11
C ASP A 56 6.64 -0.50 -19.29
N GLU A 57 7.46 -1.14 -18.45
CA GLU A 57 6.98 -2.19 -17.54
C GLU A 57 5.96 -1.69 -16.53
N ARG A 58 6.18 -0.49 -15.96
CA ARG A 58 5.18 0.12 -15.06
C ARG A 58 3.86 0.40 -15.77
N ALA A 59 3.92 0.93 -16.99
CA ALA A 59 2.73 1.15 -17.80
C ALA A 59 2.01 -0.16 -18.13
N PHE A 60 2.77 -1.20 -18.50
CA PHE A 60 2.24 -2.53 -18.76
C PHE A 60 1.56 -3.15 -17.52
N VAL A 61 2.20 -3.10 -16.36
CA VAL A 61 1.64 -3.62 -15.10
C VAL A 61 0.33 -2.93 -14.75
N VAL A 62 0.27 -1.59 -14.85
CA VAL A 62 -0.98 -0.86 -14.58
C VAL A 62 -2.06 -1.21 -15.60
N GLN A 63 -1.70 -1.36 -16.86
CA GLN A 63 -2.64 -1.76 -17.91
C GLN A 63 -3.25 -3.14 -17.63
N VAL A 64 -2.41 -4.14 -17.29
CA VAL A 64 -2.86 -5.49 -16.95
C VAL A 64 -3.79 -5.49 -15.73
N ILE A 65 -3.42 -4.75 -14.67
CA ILE A 65 -4.27 -4.61 -13.47
C ILE A 65 -5.61 -3.98 -13.83
N ALA A 66 -5.63 -2.91 -14.63
CA ALA A 66 -6.86 -2.22 -15.00
C ALA A 66 -7.77 -3.08 -15.88
N GLU A 67 -7.20 -3.78 -16.86
CA GLU A 67 -7.93 -4.72 -17.71
C GLU A 67 -8.56 -5.83 -16.89
N GLU A 68 -7.78 -6.49 -16.02
CA GLU A 68 -8.27 -7.60 -15.22
C GLU A 68 -9.25 -7.14 -14.14
N ASN A 69 -9.02 -5.98 -13.55
CA ASN A 69 -9.97 -5.36 -12.61
C ASN A 69 -11.32 -5.04 -13.27
N ALA A 70 -11.33 -4.72 -14.55
CA ALA A 70 -12.55 -4.43 -15.34
C ALA A 70 -13.52 -3.45 -14.64
N GLY A 71 -13.00 -2.48 -13.90
CA GLY A 71 -13.78 -1.49 -13.16
C GLY A 71 -14.49 -2.01 -11.89
N ARG A 72 -14.16 -3.21 -11.41
CA ARG A 72 -14.77 -3.78 -10.20
C ARG A 72 -14.43 -2.99 -8.94
N LEU A 73 -13.18 -2.55 -8.82
CA LEU A 73 -12.68 -1.82 -7.65
C LEU A 73 -11.92 -0.54 -8.07
N PRO A 74 -11.83 0.47 -7.18
CA PRO A 74 -10.94 1.62 -7.39
C PRO A 74 -9.47 1.19 -7.46
N ILE A 75 -8.67 1.93 -8.26
CA ILE A 75 -7.22 1.72 -8.40
C ILE A 75 -6.47 2.95 -7.89
N VAL A 76 -5.56 2.75 -6.96
CA VAL A 76 -4.61 3.76 -6.46
C VAL A 76 -3.25 3.51 -7.12
N LEU A 77 -2.63 4.56 -7.67
CA LEU A 77 -1.34 4.49 -8.35
C LEU A 77 -0.22 5.04 -7.48
N GLY A 78 0.82 4.25 -7.23
CA GLY A 78 2.02 4.70 -6.55
C GLY A 78 2.85 5.64 -7.45
N ILE A 79 2.80 6.95 -7.15
CA ILE A 79 3.58 7.98 -7.86
C ILE A 79 4.17 8.92 -6.84
N GLY A 80 5.47 8.86 -6.68
CA GLY A 80 6.21 9.66 -5.72
C GLY A 80 7.72 9.53 -5.94
N GLY A 81 8.48 10.32 -5.23
CA GLY A 81 9.92 10.32 -5.35
C GLY A 81 10.57 11.40 -4.48
N ASN A 82 11.88 11.50 -4.56
CA ASN A 82 12.67 12.48 -3.81
C ASN A 82 13.13 13.69 -4.64
N ASN A 83 12.61 13.81 -5.87
CA ASN A 83 12.78 14.98 -6.74
C ASN A 83 11.39 15.53 -7.12
N THR A 84 11.00 16.65 -6.52
CA THR A 84 9.66 17.24 -6.71
C THR A 84 9.39 17.55 -8.20
N ALA A 85 10.38 18.09 -8.93
CA ALA A 85 10.21 18.42 -10.34
C ALA A 85 9.96 17.15 -11.19
N GLN A 86 10.62 16.03 -10.87
CA GLN A 86 10.39 14.78 -11.57
C GLN A 86 8.98 14.23 -11.28
N VAL A 87 8.52 14.29 -10.02
CA VAL A 87 7.16 13.86 -9.68
C VAL A 87 6.11 14.67 -10.44
N ILE A 88 6.29 16.01 -10.53
CA ILE A 88 5.40 16.88 -11.32
C ILE A 88 5.42 16.51 -12.81
N HIS A 89 6.61 16.26 -13.36
CA HIS A 89 6.75 15.80 -14.74
C HIS A 89 6.02 14.47 -14.97
N ASP A 90 6.18 13.51 -14.07
CA ASP A 90 5.50 12.21 -14.12
C ASP A 90 3.97 12.39 -14.09
N LEU A 91 3.45 13.25 -13.22
CA LEU A 91 2.02 13.57 -13.15
C LEU A 91 1.46 14.18 -14.44
N ALA A 92 2.30 14.87 -15.22
CA ALA A 92 1.89 15.47 -16.49
C ALA A 92 2.00 14.51 -17.68
N THR A 93 2.87 13.47 -17.61
CA THR A 93 3.28 12.71 -18.78
C THR A 93 2.92 11.23 -18.76
N LEU A 94 2.68 10.62 -17.56
CA LEU A 94 2.39 9.20 -17.47
C LEU A 94 1.01 8.86 -18.04
N SER A 95 0.99 8.13 -19.14
CA SER A 95 -0.23 7.79 -19.89
C SER A 95 -1.22 6.93 -19.10
N TYR A 96 -0.72 6.13 -18.15
CA TYR A 96 -1.54 5.24 -17.33
C TYR A 96 -2.25 5.92 -16.16
N LEU A 97 -2.00 7.21 -15.91
CA LEU A 97 -2.73 7.98 -14.87
C LEU A 97 -4.25 7.92 -15.03
N ARG A 98 -4.73 7.91 -16.28
CA ARG A 98 -6.16 7.79 -16.60
C ARG A 98 -6.80 6.48 -16.13
N LEU A 99 -6.01 5.48 -15.76
CA LEU A 99 -6.47 4.17 -15.27
C LEU A 99 -6.59 4.12 -13.74
N GLY A 100 -6.16 5.18 -13.05
CA GLY A 100 -6.23 5.29 -11.60
C GLY A 100 -7.35 6.21 -11.13
N ASP A 101 -7.71 6.04 -9.85
CA ASP A 101 -8.71 6.84 -9.13
C ASP A 101 -8.09 7.76 -8.08
N ALA A 102 -6.85 7.48 -7.66
CA ALA A 102 -6.06 8.30 -6.76
C ALA A 102 -4.56 8.01 -6.91
N ILE A 103 -3.74 8.88 -6.34
CA ILE A 103 -2.28 8.77 -6.31
C ILE A 103 -1.83 8.52 -4.88
N LEU A 104 -0.99 7.50 -4.65
CA LEU A 104 -0.27 7.28 -3.40
C LEU A 104 1.14 7.86 -3.55
N SER A 105 1.44 8.95 -2.82
CA SER A 105 2.71 9.65 -2.93
C SER A 105 3.52 9.57 -1.64
N VAL A 106 4.68 8.90 -1.71
CA VAL A 106 5.58 8.70 -0.57
C VAL A 106 6.37 9.97 -0.25
N THR A 107 6.66 10.18 1.05
CA THR A 107 7.60 11.23 1.48
C THR A 107 8.96 11.08 0.80
N PRO A 108 9.63 12.19 0.39
CA PRO A 108 10.97 12.11 -0.18
C PRO A 108 11.92 11.33 0.73
N TYR A 109 12.66 10.41 0.14
CA TYR A 109 13.65 9.56 0.81
C TYR A 109 15.07 9.98 0.44
N TYR A 110 16.06 9.56 1.22
CA TYR A 110 17.49 9.79 0.99
C TYR A 110 17.95 11.24 1.28
N ASN A 111 17.40 12.26 0.62
CA ASN A 111 17.78 13.68 0.76
C ASN A 111 17.18 14.39 1.98
N LYS A 112 16.33 13.71 2.77
CA LYS A 112 15.84 14.10 4.11
C LYS A 112 15.39 15.56 4.23
N PRO A 113 14.31 15.98 3.54
CA PRO A 113 13.79 17.34 3.64
C PRO A 113 13.31 17.67 5.07
N SER A 114 13.37 18.96 5.42
CA SER A 114 12.74 19.49 6.63
C SER A 114 11.21 19.41 6.54
N GLN A 115 10.49 19.66 7.65
CA GLN A 115 9.02 19.70 7.65
C GLN A 115 8.47 20.72 6.65
N GLN A 116 9.11 21.89 6.54
CA GLN A 116 8.75 22.89 5.51
C GLN A 116 9.03 22.39 4.10
N GLY A 117 10.10 21.63 3.90
CA GLY A 117 10.41 20.97 2.62
C GLY A 117 9.37 19.93 2.24
N LEU A 118 8.90 19.13 3.20
CA LEU A 118 7.80 18.17 3.01
C LEU A 118 6.51 18.89 2.61
N TYR A 119 6.15 19.95 3.32
CA TYR A 119 4.98 20.76 2.98
C TYR A 119 5.07 21.31 1.54
N ASN A 120 6.21 21.92 1.17
CA ASN A 120 6.40 22.48 -0.16
C ASN A 120 6.35 21.40 -1.26
N HIS A 121 6.90 20.21 -0.98
CA HIS A 121 6.87 19.06 -1.90
C HIS A 121 5.42 18.62 -2.18
N PHE A 122 4.64 18.34 -1.13
CA PHE A 122 3.25 17.89 -1.29
C PHE A 122 2.30 18.98 -1.76
N LYS A 123 2.55 20.26 -1.41
CA LYS A 123 1.89 21.41 -2.02
C LYS A 123 2.03 21.38 -3.54
N ALA A 124 3.27 21.28 -4.02
CA ALA A 124 3.56 21.26 -5.47
C ALA A 124 2.90 20.02 -6.15
N ILE A 125 2.88 18.87 -5.49
CA ILE A 125 2.18 17.68 -6.00
C ILE A 125 0.66 17.95 -6.07
N ALA A 126 0.06 18.47 -5.01
CA ALA A 126 -1.37 18.76 -4.97
C ALA A 126 -1.81 19.75 -6.06
N GLU A 127 -1.00 20.79 -6.30
CA GLU A 127 -1.26 21.81 -7.33
C GLU A 127 -1.20 21.26 -8.78
N HIS A 128 -0.54 20.11 -9.01
CA HIS A 128 -0.34 19.54 -10.34
C HIS A 128 -1.00 18.16 -10.51
N ALA A 129 -1.48 17.53 -9.44
CA ALA A 129 -2.07 16.20 -9.51
C ALA A 129 -3.44 16.23 -10.20
N PRO A 130 -3.65 15.44 -11.28
CA PRO A 130 -4.94 15.33 -11.95
C PRO A 130 -5.93 14.44 -11.19
N LEU A 131 -5.48 13.72 -10.17
CA LEU A 131 -6.24 12.80 -9.33
C LEU A 131 -6.07 13.16 -7.86
N PRO A 132 -7.00 12.73 -6.98
CA PRO A 132 -6.83 12.86 -5.54
C PRO A 132 -5.53 12.24 -5.03
N VAL A 133 -4.92 12.84 -4.00
CA VAL A 133 -3.62 12.44 -3.45
C VAL A 133 -3.80 11.82 -2.08
N ILE A 134 -3.21 10.65 -1.90
CA ILE A 134 -3.03 9.96 -0.62
C ILE A 134 -1.56 10.18 -0.22
N LEU A 135 -1.33 10.87 0.88
CA LEU A 135 0.01 11.04 1.45
C LEU A 135 0.52 9.68 1.95
N TYR A 136 1.83 9.43 1.83
CA TYR A 136 2.41 8.20 2.37
C TYR A 136 3.62 8.50 3.24
N ASN A 137 3.47 8.29 4.56
CA ASN A 137 4.53 8.45 5.55
C ASN A 137 5.05 7.09 6.00
N VAL A 138 6.34 6.80 5.72
CA VAL A 138 6.99 5.53 6.06
C VAL A 138 8.44 5.75 6.51
N PRO A 139 8.65 6.31 7.71
CA PRO A 139 9.97 6.72 8.20
C PRO A 139 11.02 5.59 8.19
N GLY A 140 10.59 4.34 8.43
CA GLY A 140 11.47 3.17 8.40
C GLY A 140 12.13 2.92 7.04
N ARG A 141 11.55 3.42 5.94
CA ARG A 141 12.11 3.31 4.59
C ARG A 141 12.71 4.62 4.07
N THR A 142 12.14 5.75 4.45
CA THR A 142 12.54 7.07 3.90
C THR A 142 13.56 7.79 4.79
N SER A 143 13.69 7.40 6.05
CA SER A 143 14.43 8.13 7.09
C SER A 143 13.91 9.55 7.32
N VAL A 144 12.66 9.82 6.92
CA VAL A 144 11.96 11.10 7.10
C VAL A 144 10.58 10.83 7.66
N ASN A 145 10.24 11.49 8.76
CA ASN A 145 8.89 11.45 9.32
C ASN A 145 8.15 12.75 9.02
N MET A 146 7.01 12.67 8.35
CA MET A 146 6.07 13.77 8.20
C MET A 146 5.22 13.84 9.47
N THR A 147 5.34 14.94 10.22
CA THR A 147 4.64 15.11 11.51
C THR A 147 3.13 15.27 11.34
N ALA A 148 2.37 14.99 12.39
CA ALA A 148 0.93 15.25 12.42
C ALA A 148 0.59 16.70 12.05
N ALA A 149 1.37 17.67 12.50
CA ALA A 149 1.15 19.09 12.19
C ALA A 149 1.21 19.39 10.68
N ILE A 150 2.20 18.82 9.97
CA ILE A 150 2.34 18.99 8.51
C ILE A 150 1.26 18.22 7.78
N THR A 151 0.94 16.99 8.19
CA THR A 151 -0.16 16.20 7.62
C THR A 151 -1.48 16.97 7.69
N LEU A 152 -1.83 17.47 8.87
CA LEU A 152 -3.07 18.21 9.09
C LEU A 152 -3.10 19.55 8.35
N LYS A 153 -1.94 20.22 8.24
CA LYS A 153 -1.84 21.45 7.46
C LYS A 153 -2.11 21.18 5.99
N LEU A 154 -1.48 20.16 5.40
CA LEU A 154 -1.71 19.76 4.01
C LEU A 154 -3.16 19.37 3.75
N ALA A 155 -3.77 18.59 4.66
CA ALA A 155 -5.17 18.17 4.54
C ALA A 155 -6.17 19.34 4.58
N ARG A 156 -5.83 20.46 5.26
CA ARG A 156 -6.66 21.66 5.31
C ARG A 156 -6.43 22.61 4.15
N ASP A 157 -5.18 22.70 3.69
CA ASP A 157 -4.80 23.66 2.65
C ASP A 157 -5.15 23.15 1.22
N PHE A 158 -5.32 21.84 1.03
CA PHE A 158 -5.55 21.21 -0.29
C PHE A 158 -6.68 20.17 -0.25
N GLU A 159 -7.81 20.49 -0.85
CA GLU A 159 -9.01 19.61 -0.88
C GLU A 159 -8.77 18.29 -1.61
N ASN A 160 -7.83 18.25 -2.56
CA ASN A 160 -7.47 17.05 -3.29
C ASN A 160 -6.45 16.16 -2.55
N ILE A 161 -5.93 16.58 -1.39
CA ILE A 161 -5.21 15.69 -0.46
C ILE A 161 -6.27 15.05 0.46
N ILE A 162 -6.67 13.83 0.11
CA ILE A 162 -7.84 13.17 0.69
C ILE A 162 -7.55 12.19 1.82
N ALA A 163 -6.30 11.75 1.94
CA ALA A 163 -5.94 10.70 2.90
C ALA A 163 -4.46 10.75 3.27
N ILE A 164 -4.13 10.03 4.35
CA ILE A 164 -2.77 9.58 4.63
C ILE A 164 -2.74 8.06 4.81
N LYS A 165 -1.73 7.40 4.19
CA LYS A 165 -1.23 6.08 4.59
C LYS A 165 -0.10 6.31 5.59
N GLU A 166 -0.37 6.00 6.86
CA GLU A 166 0.59 6.18 7.96
C GLU A 166 1.24 4.85 8.34
N ALA A 167 2.54 4.74 8.16
CA ALA A 167 3.33 3.54 8.39
C ALA A 167 4.55 3.81 9.31
N SER A 168 4.44 4.78 10.21
CA SER A 168 5.50 5.04 11.19
C SER A 168 5.47 4.07 12.39
N GLY A 169 4.34 3.41 12.64
CA GLY A 169 4.11 2.64 13.87
C GLY A 169 3.93 3.52 15.12
N ASN A 170 3.90 4.85 14.97
CA ASN A 170 3.76 5.77 16.08
C ASN A 170 2.27 6.05 16.39
N PHE A 171 1.78 5.38 17.43
CA PHE A 171 0.38 5.47 17.84
C PHE A 171 -0.03 6.87 18.33
N GLU A 172 0.89 7.61 18.97
CA GLU A 172 0.64 8.99 19.41
C GLU A 172 0.47 9.92 18.19
N GLN A 173 1.32 9.78 17.17
CA GLN A 173 1.19 10.54 15.93
C GLN A 173 -0.12 10.19 15.20
N ALA A 174 -0.46 8.91 15.13
CA ALA A 174 -1.72 8.46 14.55
C ALA A 174 -2.93 9.08 15.25
N THR A 175 -2.94 9.06 16.59
CA THR A 175 -3.99 9.67 17.42
C THR A 175 -4.09 11.18 17.18
N ALA A 176 -2.95 11.88 17.11
CA ALA A 176 -2.92 13.32 16.84
C ALA A 176 -3.48 13.66 15.43
N ILE A 177 -3.20 12.84 14.42
CA ILE A 177 -3.76 13.03 13.08
C ILE A 177 -5.26 12.76 13.08
N ILE A 178 -5.71 11.62 13.62
CA ILE A 178 -7.13 11.21 13.63
C ILE A 178 -7.97 12.24 14.37
N SER A 179 -7.52 12.73 15.52
CA SER A 179 -8.26 13.72 16.31
C SER A 179 -8.33 15.11 15.68
N GLY A 180 -7.39 15.47 14.80
CA GLY A 180 -7.29 16.80 14.20
C GLY A 180 -7.65 16.88 12.72
N MET A 181 -7.93 15.75 12.06
CA MET A 181 -8.17 15.69 10.62
C MET A 181 -9.53 16.31 10.23
N PRO A 182 -9.62 16.94 9.04
CA PRO A 182 -10.91 17.39 8.49
C PRO A 182 -11.86 16.21 8.24
N GLU A 183 -13.16 16.49 8.24
CA GLU A 183 -14.21 15.47 8.07
C GLU A 183 -14.03 14.65 6.77
N ASN A 184 -13.60 15.30 5.69
CA ASN A 184 -13.41 14.65 4.38
C ASN A 184 -12.05 13.94 4.22
N PHE A 185 -11.13 14.10 5.16
CA PHE A 185 -9.85 13.40 5.16
C PHE A 185 -9.99 12.03 5.81
N ILE A 186 -9.19 11.03 5.37
CA ILE A 186 -9.18 9.68 5.93
C ILE A 186 -7.78 9.28 6.37
N PHE A 187 -7.74 8.54 7.47
CA PHE A 187 -6.52 7.92 7.97
C PHE A 187 -6.51 6.44 7.61
N LEU A 188 -5.46 5.99 6.93
CA LEU A 188 -5.24 4.60 6.55
C LEU A 188 -3.99 4.06 7.24
N SER A 189 -4.09 2.90 7.88
CA SER A 189 -2.90 2.21 8.36
C SER A 189 -2.00 1.79 7.20
N GLY A 190 -0.70 1.90 7.39
CA GLY A 190 0.29 1.32 6.48
C GLY A 190 0.93 0.05 7.03
N ASP A 191 0.41 -0.48 8.14
CA ASP A 191 0.91 -1.65 8.86
C ASP A 191 -0.26 -2.55 9.25
N ASP A 192 -0.21 -3.81 8.79
CA ASP A 192 -1.25 -4.82 8.99
C ASP A 192 -1.40 -5.19 10.48
N GLY A 193 -0.29 -5.28 11.20
CA GLY A 193 -0.27 -5.72 12.59
C GLY A 193 -0.91 -4.72 13.57
N ILE A 194 -1.04 -3.45 13.20
CA ILE A 194 -1.68 -2.41 14.02
C ILE A 194 -2.95 -1.85 13.39
N ALA A 195 -3.44 -2.43 12.28
CA ALA A 195 -4.64 -1.94 11.60
C ALA A 195 -5.87 -1.99 12.52
N LEU A 196 -6.11 -3.13 13.19
CA LEU A 196 -7.24 -3.28 14.13
C LEU A 196 -7.24 -2.23 15.26
N PRO A 197 -6.15 -2.04 16.05
CA PRO A 197 -6.13 -0.99 17.08
C PRO A 197 -6.25 0.42 16.50
N LEU A 198 -5.77 0.69 15.28
CA LEU A 198 -5.95 1.99 14.65
C LEU A 198 -7.40 2.25 14.24
N VAL A 199 -8.13 1.22 13.77
CA VAL A 199 -9.57 1.32 13.49
C VAL A 199 -10.34 1.65 14.77
N SER A 200 -9.97 1.08 15.92
CA SER A 200 -10.64 1.36 17.20
C SER A 200 -10.55 2.81 17.67
N ILE A 201 -9.57 3.58 17.15
CA ILE A 201 -9.44 5.02 17.43
C ILE A 201 -9.87 5.92 16.27
N GLY A 202 -10.42 5.34 15.17
CA GLY A 202 -11.03 6.11 14.09
C GLY A 202 -10.29 6.05 12.74
N ALA A 203 -9.32 5.14 12.55
CA ALA A 203 -8.79 4.88 11.22
C ALA A 203 -9.90 4.32 10.31
N SER A 204 -9.90 4.72 9.05
CA SER A 204 -10.92 4.33 8.07
C SER A 204 -10.56 3.06 7.29
N GLY A 205 -9.37 2.51 7.50
CA GLY A 205 -8.91 1.35 6.76
C GLY A 205 -7.39 1.16 6.79
N VAL A 206 -6.89 0.40 5.84
CA VAL A 206 -5.48 0.03 5.71
C VAL A 206 -5.09 -0.11 4.24
N ILE A 207 -3.83 0.17 3.91
CA ILE A 207 -3.20 -0.30 2.67
C ILE A 207 -2.27 -1.45 3.05
N SER A 208 -2.76 -2.65 2.84
CA SER A 208 -2.28 -3.92 3.36
C SER A 208 -1.22 -4.60 2.49
N VAL A 209 -0.36 -5.38 3.11
CA VAL A 209 0.53 -6.36 2.46
C VAL A 209 -0.06 -7.77 2.57
N ILE A 210 -0.52 -8.21 3.75
CA ILE A 210 -1.04 -9.56 3.95
C ILE A 210 -2.28 -9.85 3.09
N ALA A 211 -3.06 -8.84 2.74
CA ALA A 211 -4.22 -8.98 1.85
C ALA A 211 -3.86 -9.45 0.42
N ASN A 212 -2.57 -9.50 0.03
CA ASN A 212 -2.16 -10.22 -1.19
C ASN A 212 -2.37 -11.73 -1.05
N VAL A 213 -2.14 -12.32 0.14
CA VAL A 213 -2.10 -13.78 0.35
C VAL A 213 -3.26 -14.31 1.19
N MET A 214 -3.80 -13.51 2.09
CA MET A 214 -4.95 -13.83 2.96
C MET A 214 -6.03 -12.73 2.85
N PRO A 215 -6.53 -12.45 1.61
CA PRO A 215 -7.45 -11.33 1.40
C PRO A 215 -8.77 -11.53 2.14
N SER A 216 -9.32 -12.73 2.17
CA SER A 216 -10.62 -13.00 2.79
C SER A 216 -10.58 -12.83 4.30
N GLU A 217 -9.62 -13.44 4.96
CA GLU A 217 -9.45 -13.39 6.41
C GLU A 217 -9.17 -11.95 6.87
N PHE A 218 -8.27 -11.27 6.16
CA PHE A 218 -7.88 -9.91 6.54
C PHE A 218 -8.99 -8.89 6.26
N SER A 219 -9.70 -9.02 5.13
CA SER A 219 -10.85 -8.15 4.81
C SER A 219 -11.99 -8.34 5.80
N THR A 220 -12.31 -9.61 6.13
CA THR A 220 -13.33 -9.92 7.16
C THR A 220 -12.96 -9.29 8.50
N MET A 221 -11.72 -9.45 8.96
CA MET A 221 -11.24 -8.83 10.21
C MET A 221 -11.45 -7.32 10.22
N LEU A 222 -11.06 -6.65 9.12
CA LEU A 222 -11.11 -5.20 9.08
C LEU A 222 -12.55 -4.68 8.95
N HIS A 223 -13.39 -5.34 8.15
CA HIS A 223 -14.80 -4.96 8.00
C HIS A 223 -15.54 -5.11 9.33
N LEU A 224 -15.37 -6.22 10.03
CA LEU A 224 -15.91 -6.40 11.40
C LEU A 224 -15.47 -5.28 12.36
N ALA A 225 -14.18 -4.91 12.31
CA ALA A 225 -13.67 -3.81 13.12
C ALA A 225 -14.33 -2.45 12.77
N LEU A 226 -14.54 -2.18 11.49
CA LEU A 226 -15.20 -0.95 11.01
C LEU A 226 -16.69 -0.90 11.37
N GLU A 227 -17.32 -2.05 11.55
CA GLU A 227 -18.70 -2.21 12.02
C GLU A 227 -18.81 -2.18 13.56
N GLY A 228 -17.68 -2.18 14.28
CA GLY A 228 -17.64 -2.17 15.75
C GLY A 228 -17.58 -3.55 16.40
N GLU A 229 -17.55 -4.61 15.61
CA GLU A 229 -17.52 -6.02 16.07
C GLU A 229 -16.08 -6.44 16.46
N TYR A 230 -15.48 -5.71 17.39
CA TYR A 230 -14.10 -5.93 17.83
C TYR A 230 -13.84 -7.28 18.47
N GLY A 231 -14.87 -7.96 19.00
CA GLY A 231 -14.75 -9.28 19.60
C GLY A 231 -14.31 -10.33 18.57
N GLU A 232 -14.99 -10.37 17.42
CA GLU A 232 -14.71 -11.29 16.32
C GLU A 232 -13.46 -10.85 15.54
N ALA A 233 -13.34 -9.58 15.23
CA ALA A 233 -12.16 -9.02 14.57
C ALA A 233 -10.86 -9.36 15.31
N ARG A 234 -10.87 -9.29 16.67
CA ARG A 234 -9.72 -9.65 17.49
C ARG A 234 -9.32 -11.11 17.36
N GLN A 235 -10.28 -12.03 17.25
CA GLN A 235 -9.96 -13.46 17.09
C GLN A 235 -9.17 -13.70 15.79
N ILE A 236 -9.65 -13.12 14.69
CA ILE A 236 -8.97 -13.24 13.40
C ILE A 236 -7.59 -12.54 13.45
N HIS A 237 -7.50 -11.35 14.04
CA HIS A 237 -6.23 -10.62 14.19
C HIS A 237 -5.17 -11.46 14.91
N LEU A 238 -5.55 -12.12 16.00
CA LEU A 238 -4.63 -12.97 16.77
C LEU A 238 -4.20 -14.21 15.99
N GLN A 239 -5.07 -14.79 15.16
CA GLN A 239 -4.72 -15.90 14.26
C GLN A 239 -3.71 -15.48 13.20
N LEU A 240 -3.82 -14.26 12.67
CA LEU A 240 -2.92 -13.73 11.65
C LEU A 240 -1.57 -13.24 12.21
N GLY A 241 -1.43 -13.13 13.53
CA GLY A 241 -0.32 -12.47 14.21
C GLY A 241 1.08 -12.99 13.85
N GLU A 242 1.25 -14.30 13.70
CA GLU A 242 2.54 -14.89 13.30
C GLU A 242 2.82 -14.66 11.80
N MET A 243 1.78 -14.66 10.96
CA MET A 243 1.95 -14.34 9.54
C MET A 243 2.35 -12.87 9.34
N PHE A 244 1.78 -11.91 10.08
CA PHE A 244 2.21 -10.51 10.03
C PHE A 244 3.72 -10.38 10.24
N LYS A 245 4.29 -11.10 11.21
CA LYS A 245 5.73 -11.06 11.50
C LYS A 245 6.54 -11.75 10.39
N ALA A 246 6.14 -12.94 9.98
CA ALA A 246 6.87 -13.74 9.00
C ALA A 246 7.01 -13.03 7.65
N LEU A 247 5.96 -12.30 7.20
CA LEU A 247 5.97 -11.56 5.94
C LEU A 247 7.01 -10.42 5.88
N PHE A 248 7.49 -9.94 7.04
CA PHE A 248 8.47 -8.85 7.12
C PHE A 248 9.83 -9.27 7.70
N GLU A 249 9.99 -10.52 8.14
CA GLU A 249 11.19 -11.01 8.84
C GLU A 249 12.47 -10.83 8.03
N GLU A 250 12.44 -11.12 6.73
CA GLU A 250 13.53 -10.89 5.78
C GLU A 250 13.18 -9.80 4.74
N GLY A 251 12.18 -8.98 5.07
CA GLY A 251 11.79 -7.82 4.28
C GLY A 251 10.58 -8.05 3.37
N ASN A 252 9.97 -6.92 3.00
CA ASN A 252 8.85 -6.86 2.06
C ASN A 252 9.34 -6.22 0.76
N PRO A 253 9.09 -6.86 -0.43
CA PRO A 253 8.10 -7.89 -0.73
C PRO A 253 8.59 -9.35 -0.70
N ALA A 254 9.79 -9.67 -0.21
CA ALA A 254 10.31 -11.03 -0.25
C ALA A 254 9.38 -12.03 0.46
N GLY A 255 8.96 -11.75 1.70
CA GLY A 255 8.07 -12.62 2.46
C GLY A 255 6.71 -12.81 1.80
N ILE A 256 6.10 -11.74 1.28
CA ILE A 256 4.76 -11.86 0.66
C ILE A 256 4.81 -12.60 -0.68
N LYS A 257 5.86 -12.48 -1.49
CA LYS A 257 6.03 -13.29 -2.70
C LYS A 257 6.23 -14.76 -2.39
N ALA A 258 7.01 -15.08 -1.35
CA ALA A 258 7.13 -16.46 -0.87
C ALA A 258 5.77 -17.03 -0.45
N ALA A 259 4.97 -16.29 0.30
CA ALA A 259 3.64 -16.70 0.72
C ALA A 259 2.68 -16.93 -0.46
N LEU A 260 2.67 -16.03 -1.43
CA LEU A 260 1.86 -16.19 -2.66
C LEU A 260 2.28 -17.40 -3.48
N HIS A 261 3.58 -17.68 -3.57
CA HIS A 261 4.10 -18.84 -4.26
C HIS A 261 3.71 -20.14 -3.54
N THR A 262 3.79 -20.20 -2.20
CA THR A 262 3.35 -21.40 -1.44
C THR A 262 1.87 -21.71 -1.60
N ARG A 263 1.04 -20.69 -1.87
CA ARG A 263 -0.40 -20.85 -2.15
C ARG A 263 -0.71 -21.08 -3.65
N GLY A 264 0.30 -21.07 -4.52
CA GLY A 264 0.10 -21.24 -5.95
C GLY A 264 -0.61 -20.08 -6.66
N VAL A 265 -0.68 -18.90 -6.02
CA VAL A 265 -1.29 -17.70 -6.63
C VAL A 265 -0.38 -17.11 -7.69
N ILE A 266 0.94 -17.16 -7.47
CA ILE A 266 1.98 -16.78 -8.44
C ILE A 266 2.88 -17.97 -8.74
N ALA A 267 3.38 -18.06 -9.97
CA ALA A 267 4.19 -19.20 -10.44
C ALA A 267 5.63 -19.18 -9.88
N CYS A 268 6.16 -18.02 -9.53
CA CYS A 268 7.54 -17.82 -9.10
C CYS A 268 7.63 -16.75 -8.01
N GLN A 269 8.49 -16.96 -7.01
CA GLN A 269 8.74 -15.97 -5.96
C GLN A 269 9.84 -14.95 -6.30
N LYS A 270 10.30 -14.92 -7.55
CA LYS A 270 11.42 -14.10 -8.03
C LYS A 270 11.29 -12.63 -7.66
N LEU A 271 12.42 -12.06 -7.18
CA LEU A 271 12.58 -10.63 -6.97
C LEU A 271 13.67 -10.08 -7.90
N ARG A 272 13.63 -8.78 -8.15
CA ARG A 272 14.71 -8.08 -8.86
C ARG A 272 15.75 -7.52 -7.89
N SER A 273 17.01 -7.62 -8.26
CA SER A 273 18.10 -6.99 -7.50
C SER A 273 17.82 -5.50 -7.26
N PRO A 274 18.12 -4.96 -6.07
CA PRO A 274 18.97 -5.55 -5.03
C PRO A 274 18.22 -6.49 -4.05
N LEU A 275 16.92 -6.74 -4.25
CA LEU A 275 16.17 -7.68 -3.43
C LEU A 275 16.49 -9.12 -3.81
N CYS A 276 16.29 -10.04 -2.88
CA CYS A 276 16.44 -11.47 -3.09
C CYS A 276 15.31 -12.24 -2.42
N GLU A 277 15.16 -13.49 -2.81
CA GLU A 277 14.20 -14.42 -2.21
C GLU A 277 14.54 -14.66 -0.74
N VAL A 278 13.55 -15.05 0.05
CA VAL A 278 13.72 -15.39 1.46
C VAL A 278 14.57 -16.66 1.63
N SER A 279 15.16 -16.81 2.81
CA SER A 279 15.83 -18.06 3.18
C SER A 279 14.87 -19.25 3.15
N GLU A 280 15.40 -20.45 2.90
CA GLU A 280 14.61 -21.69 2.95
C GLU A 280 13.91 -21.87 4.30
N THR A 281 14.57 -21.47 5.38
CA THR A 281 14.00 -21.54 6.74
C THR A 281 12.73 -20.69 6.86
N LEU A 282 12.78 -19.45 6.38
CA LEU A 282 11.59 -18.56 6.38
C LEU A 282 10.53 -19.04 5.39
N TYR A 283 10.93 -19.53 4.23
CA TYR A 283 10.00 -20.09 3.25
C TYR A 283 9.17 -21.24 3.85
N GLN A 284 9.81 -22.20 4.52
CA GLN A 284 9.13 -23.32 5.18
C GLN A 284 8.28 -22.86 6.38
N LYS A 285 8.69 -21.81 7.11
CA LYS A 285 7.89 -21.18 8.16
C LYS A 285 6.59 -20.58 7.59
N ILE A 286 6.71 -19.78 6.52
CA ILE A 286 5.57 -19.13 5.84
C ILE A 286 4.61 -20.19 5.31
N LYS A 287 5.13 -21.24 4.67
CA LYS A 287 4.31 -22.34 4.14
C LYS A 287 3.44 -22.96 5.24
N ARG A 288 4.02 -23.33 6.38
CA ARG A 288 3.29 -23.90 7.53
C ARG A 288 2.24 -22.96 8.13
N LEU A 289 2.52 -21.65 8.14
CA LEU A 289 1.58 -20.64 8.62
C LEU A 289 0.41 -20.41 7.64
N GLY A 290 0.58 -20.78 6.38
CA GLY A 290 -0.43 -20.66 5.34
C GLY A 290 -1.33 -21.90 5.19
N GLU A 291 -0.97 -23.04 5.80
CA GLU A 291 -1.76 -24.29 5.87
C GLU A 291 -2.86 -24.18 6.92
#